data_f832a8013ec35eab4c745db765b05a09
#
_entry.id   f832a8013ec35eab4c745db765b05a09
#
_cell.length_a   1.000
_cell.length_b   1.000
_cell.length_c   1.000
_cell.angle_alpha   90.00
_cell.angle_beta   90.00
_cell.angle_gamma   90.00
#
_symmetry.space_group_name_H-M   'P 1'
#
loop_
_entity.id
_entity.type
_entity.pdbx_description
1 polymer ?
#
loop_
_entity_poly.entity_id
_entity_poly.type
_entity_poly.pdbx_seq_one_letter_code
_entity_poly.pdbx_strand_id
1 'polypeptide(L)'
;MLKKTVLFDRHKKLNAKIVNFAGYMMPISYTSVNEEHIHVRNKVGIFDVSHMGEFEISGLNSLEFVQYLCSNDISKIDVGKAQYNCLTNESGGIIDDLIVYRLDTNKFLLVVNASNISKNWKWITSINEKFNCSISVSYTHLRAHE
;
A
#
# COMPACT_ATOMS: atom_id res chain seq x y z
N MET A 1 17.03 -6.92 12.73
CA MET A 1 17.73 -6.85 11.41
C MET A 1 16.83 -6.06 10.47
N LEU A 2 17.38 -5.13 9.64
CA LEU A 2 16.58 -4.41 8.65
C LEU A 2 16.19 -5.35 7.50
N LYS A 3 14.96 -5.21 7.00
CA LYS A 3 14.46 -5.97 5.85
C LYS A 3 15.03 -5.41 4.55
N LYS A 4 15.05 -6.24 3.51
CA LYS A 4 15.45 -5.86 2.14
C LYS A 4 14.27 -6.11 1.21
N THR A 5 14.10 -5.24 0.21
CA THR A 5 13.18 -5.50 -0.90
C THR A 5 13.83 -6.44 -1.91
N VAL A 6 13.04 -7.02 -2.81
CA VAL A 6 13.56 -7.88 -3.90
C VAL A 6 14.50 -7.11 -4.84
N LEU A 7 14.38 -5.79 -4.93
CA LEU A 7 15.20 -4.92 -5.78
C LEU A 7 16.47 -4.39 -5.07
N PHE A 8 16.68 -4.72 -3.80
CA PHE A 8 17.79 -4.18 -3.00
C PHE A 8 19.15 -4.26 -3.69
N ASP A 9 19.51 -5.43 -4.28
CA ASP A 9 20.79 -5.59 -4.96
C ASP A 9 20.88 -4.80 -6.27
N ARG A 10 19.74 -4.53 -6.91
CA ARG A 10 19.66 -3.64 -8.08
C ARG A 10 19.94 -2.19 -7.67
N HIS A 11 19.37 -1.74 -6.57
CA HIS A 11 19.64 -0.40 -6.02
C HIS A 11 21.12 -0.20 -5.70
N LYS A 12 21.75 -1.20 -5.08
CA LYS A 12 23.21 -1.16 -4.79
C LYS A 12 24.04 -1.09 -6.07
N LYS A 13 23.72 -1.90 -7.09
CA LYS A 13 24.43 -1.88 -8.38
C LYS A 13 24.32 -0.54 -9.11
N LEU A 14 23.24 0.21 -8.86
CA LEU A 14 23.02 1.55 -9.39
C LEU A 14 23.62 2.65 -8.49
N ASN A 15 24.42 2.28 -7.48
CA ASN A 15 25.03 3.19 -6.51
C ASN A 15 24.04 4.05 -5.73
N ALA A 16 22.82 3.52 -5.47
CA ALA A 16 21.83 4.20 -4.69
C ALA A 16 22.32 4.47 -3.26
N LYS A 17 21.99 5.66 -2.74
CA LYS A 17 22.13 5.97 -1.32
C LYS A 17 21.07 5.23 -0.53
N ILE A 18 21.47 4.16 0.18
CA ILE A 18 20.55 3.31 0.95
C ILE A 18 20.41 3.85 2.37
N VAL A 19 19.17 3.92 2.85
CA VAL A 19 18.83 4.34 4.22
C VAL A 19 17.85 3.36 4.86
N ASN A 20 17.71 3.45 6.19
CA ASN A 20 16.61 2.78 6.90
C ASN A 20 15.33 3.58 6.70
N PHE A 21 14.36 2.99 6.02
CA PHE A 21 13.02 3.56 5.84
C PHE A 21 11.96 2.53 6.24
N ALA A 22 11.17 2.83 7.26
CA ALA A 22 10.12 1.95 7.78
C ALA A 22 10.59 0.51 8.09
N GLY A 23 11.84 0.34 8.54
CA GLY A 23 12.43 -0.96 8.85
C GLY A 23 13.02 -1.70 7.64
N TYR A 24 13.03 -1.08 6.47
CA TYR A 24 13.63 -1.61 5.25
C TYR A 24 14.87 -0.81 4.83
N MET A 25 15.78 -1.48 4.14
CA MET A 25 16.92 -0.85 3.48
C MET A 25 16.47 -0.35 2.10
N MET A 26 16.14 0.96 2.02
CA MET A 26 15.54 1.58 0.83
C MET A 26 16.47 2.59 0.17
N PRO A 27 16.42 2.74 -1.16
CA PRO A 27 17.13 3.81 -1.86
C PRO A 27 16.44 5.15 -1.62
N ILE A 28 17.17 6.15 -1.13
CA ILE A 28 16.63 7.51 -1.00
C ILE A 28 16.94 8.39 -2.22
N SER A 29 18.02 8.09 -2.91
CA SER A 29 18.42 8.76 -4.15
C SER A 29 19.50 7.95 -4.89
N TYR A 30 19.66 8.20 -6.18
CA TYR A 30 20.70 7.66 -7.03
C TYR A 30 21.69 8.75 -7.45
N THR A 31 21.20 9.94 -7.76
CA THR A 31 21.99 11.14 -8.03
C THR A 31 21.79 12.15 -6.90
N SER A 32 20.74 12.96 -7.01
CA SER A 32 20.30 13.86 -5.95
C SER A 32 18.78 13.93 -5.91
N VAL A 33 18.22 14.19 -4.72
CA VAL A 33 16.76 14.30 -4.53
C VAL A 33 16.17 15.37 -5.47
N ASN A 34 16.84 16.51 -5.63
CA ASN A 34 16.34 17.60 -6.46
C ASN A 34 16.34 17.25 -7.95
N GLU A 35 17.43 16.63 -8.45
CA GLU A 35 17.52 16.23 -9.86
C GLU A 35 16.48 15.15 -10.19
N GLU A 36 16.32 14.16 -9.33
CA GLU A 36 15.33 13.10 -9.50
C GLU A 36 13.90 13.63 -9.43
N HIS A 37 13.61 14.57 -8.51
CA HIS A 37 12.33 15.27 -8.45
C HIS A 37 12.02 16.01 -9.75
N ILE A 38 12.98 16.81 -10.26
CA ILE A 38 12.82 17.53 -11.53
C ILE A 38 12.65 16.57 -12.71
N HIS A 39 13.39 15.43 -12.68
CA HIS A 39 13.24 14.40 -13.71
C HIS A 39 11.83 13.82 -13.75
N VAL A 40 11.27 13.44 -12.61
CA VAL A 40 9.89 12.91 -12.51
C VAL A 40 8.86 13.93 -12.98
N ARG A 41 9.07 15.22 -12.72
CA ARG A 41 8.16 16.30 -13.16
C ARG A 41 8.17 16.51 -14.69
N ASN A 42 9.28 16.24 -15.35
CA ASN A 42 9.48 16.53 -16.79
C ASN A 42 9.57 15.28 -17.67
N LYS A 43 9.75 14.12 -17.07
CA LYS A 43 9.97 12.82 -17.70
C LYS A 43 9.15 11.76 -16.99
N VAL A 44 9.63 10.49 -17.03
CA VAL A 44 9.04 9.36 -16.33
C VAL A 44 9.92 8.91 -15.17
N GLY A 45 9.31 8.52 -14.05
CA GLY A 45 10.01 7.93 -12.89
C GLY A 45 9.48 6.53 -12.56
N ILE A 46 10.36 5.69 -12.02
CA ILE A 46 10.05 4.36 -11.48
C ILE A 46 10.44 4.35 -10.01
N PHE A 47 9.54 3.83 -9.17
CA PHE A 47 9.72 3.77 -7.71
C PHE A 47 9.58 2.34 -7.21
N ASP A 48 10.53 1.90 -6.36
CA ASP A 48 10.38 0.66 -5.60
C ASP A 48 9.41 0.90 -4.44
N VAL A 49 8.25 0.27 -4.50
CA VAL A 49 7.22 0.31 -3.44
C VAL A 49 7.03 -1.06 -2.77
N SER A 50 7.96 -1.99 -2.99
CA SER A 50 7.89 -3.38 -2.50
C SER A 50 7.84 -3.50 -0.97
N HIS A 51 8.12 -2.42 -0.24
CA HIS A 51 8.03 -2.37 1.23
C HIS A 51 6.60 -2.12 1.73
N MET A 52 5.71 -1.66 0.88
CA MET A 52 4.31 -1.38 1.24
C MET A 52 3.55 -2.67 1.56
N GLY A 53 2.51 -2.56 2.39
CA GLY A 53 1.59 -3.66 2.64
C GLY A 53 0.45 -3.67 1.62
N GLU A 54 0.03 -4.86 1.24
CA GLU A 54 -1.08 -5.07 0.30
C GLU A 54 -2.11 -6.00 0.91
N PHE A 55 -3.35 -5.54 1.03
CA PHE A 55 -4.48 -6.33 1.53
C PHE A 55 -5.53 -6.46 0.46
N GLU A 56 -5.83 -7.69 0.07
CA GLU A 56 -6.92 -7.99 -0.83
C GLU A 56 -8.20 -8.25 -0.03
N ILE A 57 -9.30 -7.61 -0.44
CA ILE A 57 -10.64 -7.74 0.15
C ILE A 57 -11.60 -8.15 -0.97
N SER A 58 -12.37 -9.23 -0.75
CA SER A 58 -13.34 -9.69 -1.72
C SER A 58 -14.58 -10.30 -1.06
N GLY A 59 -15.68 -10.35 -1.82
CA GLY A 59 -16.97 -10.87 -1.39
C GLY A 59 -18.11 -9.90 -1.63
N LEU A 60 -19.34 -10.36 -1.49
CA LEU A 60 -20.55 -9.56 -1.78
C LEU A 60 -20.61 -8.27 -0.97
N ASN A 61 -20.15 -8.30 0.28
CA ASN A 61 -20.17 -7.14 1.19
C ASN A 61 -18.89 -6.29 1.10
N SER A 62 -17.98 -6.57 0.15
CA SER A 62 -16.66 -5.91 0.10
C SER A 62 -16.75 -4.40 -0.13
N LEU A 63 -17.69 -3.93 -0.95
CA LEU A 63 -17.90 -2.50 -1.17
C LEU A 63 -18.33 -1.80 0.13
N GLU A 64 -19.32 -2.36 0.83
CA GLU A 64 -19.82 -1.82 2.09
C GLU A 64 -18.75 -1.85 3.17
N PHE A 65 -17.98 -2.95 3.23
CA PHE A 65 -16.88 -3.10 4.17
C PHE A 65 -15.78 -2.05 3.95
N VAL A 66 -15.30 -1.89 2.70
CA VAL A 66 -14.25 -0.90 2.39
C VAL A 66 -14.79 0.53 2.60
N GLN A 67 -16.08 0.78 2.29
CA GLN A 67 -16.71 2.07 2.59
C GLN A 67 -16.76 2.37 4.09
N TYR A 68 -17.02 1.37 4.93
CA TYR A 68 -17.00 1.54 6.38
C TYR A 68 -15.61 1.87 6.93
N LEU A 69 -14.56 1.28 6.33
CA LEU A 69 -13.17 1.49 6.74
C LEU A 69 -12.62 2.87 6.34
N CYS A 70 -13.11 3.45 5.26
CA CYS A 70 -12.47 4.56 4.55
C CYS A 70 -13.26 5.86 4.66
N SER A 71 -12.54 6.98 4.67
CA SER A 71 -13.13 8.32 4.81
C SER A 71 -13.80 8.84 3.53
N ASN A 72 -13.35 8.41 2.34
CA ASN A 72 -13.90 8.84 1.06
C ASN A 72 -15.00 7.90 0.57
N ASP A 73 -15.77 8.35 -0.42
CA ASP A 73 -16.84 7.59 -1.06
C ASP A 73 -16.26 6.53 -2.03
N ILE A 74 -16.18 5.29 -1.56
CA ILE A 74 -15.66 4.14 -2.30
C ILE A 74 -16.55 3.76 -3.49
N SER A 75 -17.86 4.07 -3.42
CA SER A 75 -18.79 3.77 -4.51
C SER A 75 -18.45 4.51 -5.82
N LYS A 76 -17.72 5.62 -5.72
CA LYS A 76 -17.26 6.43 -6.86
C LYS A 76 -16.00 5.91 -7.54
N ILE A 77 -15.41 4.84 -7.05
CA ILE A 77 -14.23 4.25 -7.70
C ILE A 77 -14.71 3.30 -8.80
N ASP A 78 -14.43 3.61 -10.06
CA ASP A 78 -14.67 2.69 -11.16
C ASP A 78 -13.72 1.49 -11.09
N VAL A 79 -14.12 0.34 -11.65
CA VAL A 79 -13.25 -0.83 -11.78
C VAL A 79 -11.99 -0.45 -12.57
N GLY A 80 -10.82 -0.85 -12.08
CA GLY A 80 -9.52 -0.49 -12.64
C GLY A 80 -8.99 0.88 -12.20
N LYS A 81 -9.70 1.60 -11.32
CA LYS A 81 -9.28 2.89 -10.77
C LYS A 81 -8.86 2.78 -9.31
N ALA A 82 -8.22 3.84 -8.83
CA ALA A 82 -7.77 3.96 -7.45
C ALA A 82 -8.19 5.30 -6.84
N GLN A 83 -8.27 5.33 -5.50
CA GLN A 83 -8.60 6.52 -4.73
C GLN A 83 -7.74 6.57 -3.48
N TYR A 84 -7.22 7.76 -3.16
CA TYR A 84 -6.54 8.02 -1.89
C TYR A 84 -7.57 8.13 -0.77
N ASN A 85 -7.28 7.49 0.37
CA ASN A 85 -8.18 7.40 1.52
C ASN A 85 -7.44 7.48 2.84
N CYS A 86 -8.20 7.64 3.92
CA CYS A 86 -7.76 7.43 5.28
C CYS A 86 -8.57 6.31 5.93
N LEU A 87 -7.92 5.43 6.66
CA LEU A 87 -8.55 4.54 7.64
C LEU A 87 -8.85 5.35 8.91
N THR A 88 -10.07 5.29 9.38
CA THR A 88 -10.51 6.02 10.59
C THR A 88 -10.95 5.05 11.68
N ASN A 89 -10.82 5.48 12.93
CA ASN A 89 -11.39 4.77 14.07
C ASN A 89 -12.76 5.34 14.46
N GLU A 90 -13.43 4.69 15.41
CA GLU A 90 -14.77 5.06 15.87
C GLU A 90 -14.86 6.45 16.52
N SER A 91 -13.73 6.99 17.00
CA SER A 91 -13.65 8.34 17.56
C SER A 91 -13.33 9.42 16.52
N GLY A 92 -13.23 9.07 15.23
CA GLY A 92 -12.88 9.98 14.14
C GLY A 92 -11.38 10.24 13.98
N GLY A 93 -10.53 9.54 14.75
CA GLY A 93 -9.07 9.63 14.60
C GLY A 93 -8.58 8.85 13.38
N ILE A 94 -7.51 9.34 12.73
CA ILE A 94 -6.88 8.67 11.60
C ILE A 94 -5.96 7.56 12.11
N ILE A 95 -6.18 6.34 11.62
CA ILE A 95 -5.30 5.19 11.88
C ILE A 95 -4.12 5.22 10.94
N ASP A 96 -4.38 5.40 9.64
CA ASP A 96 -3.38 5.48 8.56
C ASP A 96 -4.00 6.09 7.31
N ASP A 97 -3.16 6.48 6.35
CA ASP A 97 -3.57 6.78 4.98
C ASP A 97 -3.24 5.60 4.06
N LEU A 98 -3.99 5.47 2.97
CA LEU A 98 -3.85 4.36 2.05
C LEU A 98 -4.36 4.69 0.66
N ILE A 99 -4.01 3.84 -0.30
CA ILE A 99 -4.63 3.84 -1.63
C ILE A 99 -5.53 2.62 -1.74
N VAL A 100 -6.79 2.85 -2.13
CA VAL A 100 -7.77 1.80 -2.43
C VAL A 100 -7.88 1.66 -3.93
N TYR A 101 -7.59 0.48 -4.46
CA TYR A 101 -7.83 0.10 -5.85
C TYR A 101 -9.09 -0.74 -5.92
N ARG A 102 -9.97 -0.47 -6.89
CA ARG A 102 -11.08 -1.35 -7.21
C ARG A 102 -10.68 -2.27 -8.36
N LEU A 103 -10.38 -3.52 -8.04
CA LEU A 103 -9.91 -4.51 -9.03
C LEU A 103 -11.06 -5.12 -9.83
N ASP A 104 -12.25 -5.28 -9.17
CA ASP A 104 -13.47 -5.80 -9.77
C ASP A 104 -14.68 -5.27 -9.00
N THR A 105 -15.90 -5.62 -9.40
CA THR A 105 -17.15 -5.19 -8.75
C THR A 105 -17.13 -5.43 -7.24
N ASN A 106 -16.66 -6.60 -6.81
CA ASN A 106 -16.59 -7.04 -5.41
C ASN A 106 -15.17 -7.40 -4.97
N LYS A 107 -14.16 -6.70 -5.52
CA LYS A 107 -12.76 -6.97 -5.22
C LYS A 107 -11.95 -5.69 -5.14
N PHE A 108 -11.29 -5.50 -4.01
CA PHE A 108 -10.47 -4.32 -3.71
C PHE A 108 -9.07 -4.72 -3.26
N LEU A 109 -8.09 -3.86 -3.57
CA LEU A 109 -6.73 -3.94 -3.05
C LEU A 109 -6.44 -2.67 -2.26
N LEU A 110 -6.06 -2.82 -1.02
CA LEU A 110 -5.63 -1.74 -0.13
C LEU A 110 -4.11 -1.74 -0.04
N VAL A 111 -3.48 -0.66 -0.47
CA VAL A 111 -2.03 -0.46 -0.35
C VAL A 111 -1.76 0.46 0.83
N VAL A 112 -1.10 -0.07 1.86
CA VAL A 112 -0.90 0.58 3.17
C VAL A 112 0.58 0.83 3.46
N ASN A 113 0.84 1.78 4.37
CA ASN A 113 2.19 2.15 4.75
C ASN A 113 2.95 1.02 5.46
N ALA A 114 4.22 0.82 5.08
CA ALA A 114 5.06 -0.27 5.58
C ALA A 114 5.16 -0.32 7.11
N SER A 115 5.29 0.84 7.77
CA SER A 115 5.38 0.94 9.24
C SER A 115 4.09 0.55 9.96
N ASN A 116 2.95 0.59 9.28
CA ASN A 116 1.62 0.41 9.85
C ASN A 116 0.93 -0.91 9.44
N ILE A 117 1.59 -1.77 8.66
CA ILE A 117 1.01 -3.03 8.14
C ILE A 117 0.30 -3.83 9.24
N SER A 118 0.99 -4.11 10.35
CA SER A 118 0.40 -4.90 11.44
C SER A 118 -0.75 -4.20 12.16
N LYS A 119 -0.66 -2.86 12.31
CA LYS A 119 -1.71 -2.04 12.91
C LYS A 119 -2.96 -2.03 12.04
N ASN A 120 -2.78 -1.79 10.74
CA ASN A 120 -3.86 -1.76 9.77
C ASN A 120 -4.53 -3.14 9.63
N TRP A 121 -3.74 -4.21 9.57
CA TRP A 121 -4.25 -5.57 9.52
C TRP A 121 -5.16 -5.90 10.71
N LYS A 122 -4.70 -5.60 11.94
CA LYS A 122 -5.49 -5.83 13.15
C LYS A 122 -6.81 -5.07 13.13
N TRP A 123 -6.78 -3.80 12.69
CA TRP A 123 -7.98 -2.98 12.59
C TRP A 123 -8.96 -3.53 11.55
N ILE A 124 -8.48 -3.77 10.34
CA ILE A 124 -9.31 -4.29 9.24
C ILE A 124 -9.92 -5.64 9.60
N THR A 125 -9.15 -6.56 10.20
CA THR A 125 -9.67 -7.87 10.61
C THR A 125 -10.74 -7.77 11.70
N SER A 126 -10.56 -6.89 12.68
CA SER A 126 -11.56 -6.70 13.76
C SER A 126 -12.90 -6.16 13.23
N ILE A 127 -12.87 -5.26 12.26
CA ILE A 127 -14.09 -4.73 11.64
C ILE A 127 -14.75 -5.77 10.72
N ASN A 128 -13.95 -6.60 10.04
CA ASN A 128 -14.46 -7.63 9.12
C ASN A 128 -15.39 -8.66 9.78
N GLU A 129 -15.34 -8.83 11.08
CA GLU A 129 -16.27 -9.69 11.81
C GLU A 129 -17.76 -9.32 11.55
N LYS A 130 -18.03 -8.05 11.25
CA LYS A 130 -19.37 -7.54 10.92
C LYS A 130 -19.78 -7.78 9.46
N PHE A 131 -18.82 -7.91 8.55
CA PHE A 131 -19.07 -7.95 7.10
C PHE A 131 -18.82 -9.31 6.47
N ASN A 132 -18.01 -10.15 7.12
CA ASN A 132 -17.70 -11.50 6.67
C ASN A 132 -17.14 -11.58 5.24
N CYS A 133 -16.26 -10.65 4.89
CA CYS A 133 -15.53 -10.64 3.62
C CYS A 133 -14.33 -11.60 3.67
N SER A 134 -13.89 -12.08 2.50
CA SER A 134 -12.58 -12.70 2.37
C SER A 134 -11.52 -11.61 2.40
N ILE A 135 -10.55 -11.73 3.32
CA ILE A 135 -9.42 -10.81 3.41
C ILE A 135 -8.11 -11.62 3.43
N SER A 136 -7.13 -11.14 2.69
CA SER A 136 -5.82 -11.78 2.61
C SER A 136 -4.71 -10.74 2.47
N VAL A 137 -3.51 -11.09 2.93
CA VAL A 137 -2.30 -10.30 2.65
C VAL A 137 -1.73 -10.76 1.33
N SER A 138 -1.63 -9.86 0.36
CA SER A 138 -1.11 -10.17 -0.97
C SER A 138 0.41 -10.01 -0.97
N TYR A 139 1.13 -11.08 -0.61
CA TYR A 139 2.58 -11.14 -0.77
C TYR A 139 3.03 -11.72 -2.12
N THR A 140 2.09 -12.20 -2.93
CA THR A 140 2.39 -13.05 -4.09
C THR A 140 3.07 -12.33 -5.23
N HIS A 141 2.89 -11.03 -5.39
CA HIS A 141 3.59 -10.24 -6.41
C HIS A 141 5.01 -9.83 -6.00
N LEU A 142 5.32 -9.87 -4.71
CA LEU A 142 6.64 -9.53 -4.16
C LEU A 142 7.53 -10.75 -3.89
N ARG A 143 6.95 -11.95 -3.93
CA ARG A 143 7.65 -13.24 -3.76
C ARG A 143 7.78 -14.06 -5.04
N ALA A 144 7.50 -13.49 -6.16
CA ALA A 144 7.68 -14.20 -7.42
C ALA A 144 9.16 -14.37 -7.72
N HIS A 145 9.91 -15.07 -6.89
CA HIS A 145 11.24 -15.64 -7.19
C HIS A 145 12.05 -15.82 -5.88
N GLU A 146 11.65 -16.81 -5.08
CA GLU A 146 12.59 -17.61 -4.31
C GLU A 146 12.89 -18.89 -5.09
#